data_b64858fa66cceb47e9da097cf71b2fe5
#
_entry.id   b64858fa66cceb47e9da097cf71b2fe5
#
_cell.length_a   1.000
_cell.length_b   1.000
_cell.length_c   1.000
_cell.angle_alpha   90.00
_cell.angle_beta   90.00
_cell.angle_gamma   90.00
#
_symmetry.space_group_name_H-M   'P 1'
#
loop_
_entity.id
_entity.type
_entity.pdbx_description
1 polymer ?
#
loop_
_entity_poly.entity_id
_entity_poly.type
_entity_poly.pdbx_seq_one_letter_code
_entity_poly.pdbx_strand_id
1 'polypeptide(L)'
;MKGRSAGFTLLELLVAMMVFAVLATLAYQGISGALRAQEGVTETQARWTALQRAQALFARDITQLAPRPVRDARGDRQPALVARSGQLSLVRGGMPNPLDFPRSDLVRVNYRLVDGRWQRAASPVLDAAPGDAPEFATVLTGVSRAELLWLDDEGRWRGDWPPPGAPPEALPRALRLRWELAGWGTLERRWVLP
;
A
#
# COMPACT_ATOMS: atom_id res chain seq x y z
N MET A 1 47.58 33.52 58.84
CA MET A 1 47.80 32.36 57.97
C MET A 1 47.47 32.80 56.51
N LYS A 2 48.51 32.96 55.66
CA LYS A 2 48.35 33.29 54.22
C LYS A 2 48.13 32.00 53.47
N GLY A 3 46.93 31.79 52.99
CA GLY A 3 46.62 30.67 52.09
C GLY A 3 47.41 30.81 50.77
N ARG A 4 48.20 29.83 50.45
CA ARG A 4 48.89 29.73 49.13
C ARG A 4 47.83 29.45 48.10
N SER A 5 47.55 30.41 47.24
CA SER A 5 46.80 30.14 45.99
C SER A 5 47.67 29.31 45.05
N ALA A 6 47.39 28.02 44.95
CA ALA A 6 48.02 27.16 43.96
C ALA A 6 47.36 27.54 42.55
N GLY A 7 48.19 28.13 41.70
CA GLY A 7 47.80 28.40 40.34
C GLY A 7 47.80 27.09 39.53
N PHE A 8 46.85 26.95 38.54
CA PHE A 8 46.82 25.85 37.59
C PHE A 8 48.07 25.83 36.71
N THR A 9 48.63 24.66 36.53
CA THR A 9 49.78 24.48 35.63
C THR A 9 49.27 24.38 34.16
N LEU A 10 50.10 24.82 33.22
CA LEU A 10 49.79 24.73 31.78
C LEU A 10 49.60 23.27 31.34
N LEU A 11 50.31 22.34 31.96
CA LEU A 11 50.17 20.90 31.72
C LEU A 11 48.79 20.38 32.15
N GLU A 12 48.29 20.82 33.30
CA GLU A 12 46.99 20.40 33.85
C GLU A 12 45.83 20.89 32.94
N LEU A 13 45.94 22.11 32.38
CA LEU A 13 44.99 22.62 31.40
C LEU A 13 45.04 21.81 30.12
N LEU A 14 46.21 21.44 29.64
CA LEU A 14 46.38 20.66 28.41
C LEU A 14 45.78 19.25 28.55
N VAL A 15 46.04 18.58 29.70
CA VAL A 15 45.46 17.27 29.99
C VAL A 15 43.92 17.36 30.11
N ALA A 16 43.39 18.39 30.77
CA ALA A 16 41.96 18.60 30.90
C ALA A 16 41.30 18.81 29.54
N MET A 17 41.90 19.61 28.63
CA MET A 17 41.42 19.80 27.28
C MET A 17 41.45 18.49 26.46
N MET A 18 42.50 17.68 26.59
CA MET A 18 42.61 16.39 25.91
C MET A 18 41.50 15.43 26.37
N VAL A 19 41.29 15.30 27.69
CA VAL A 19 40.20 14.47 28.24
C VAL A 19 38.87 14.97 27.80
N PHE A 20 38.63 16.29 27.82
CA PHE A 20 37.38 16.88 27.32
C PHE A 20 37.15 16.59 25.86
N ALA A 21 38.17 16.72 24.99
CA ALA A 21 38.06 16.43 23.55
C ALA A 21 37.68 14.95 23.28
N VAL A 22 38.29 14.02 24.05
CA VAL A 22 37.95 12.60 23.95
C VAL A 22 36.51 12.35 24.37
N LEU A 23 36.07 12.89 25.52
CA LEU A 23 34.71 12.76 26.02
C LEU A 23 33.67 13.37 25.05
N ALA A 24 33.96 14.56 24.50
CA ALA A 24 33.11 15.22 23.51
C ALA A 24 32.98 14.38 22.24
N THR A 25 34.08 13.77 21.79
CA THR A 25 34.06 12.89 20.60
C THR A 25 33.21 11.64 20.84
N LEU A 26 33.36 11.00 22.01
CA LEU A 26 32.57 9.83 22.37
C LEU A 26 31.06 10.16 22.52
N ALA A 27 30.75 11.29 23.14
CA ALA A 27 29.38 11.76 23.26
C ALA A 27 28.76 12.04 21.90
N TYR A 28 29.47 12.70 21.00
CA TYR A 28 29.04 12.97 19.62
C TYR A 28 28.79 11.67 18.85
N GLN A 29 29.68 10.69 18.91
CA GLN A 29 29.51 9.39 18.27
C GLN A 29 28.29 8.64 18.80
N GLY A 30 28.07 8.68 20.13
CA GLY A 30 26.87 8.06 20.73
C GLY A 30 25.57 8.67 20.24
N ILE A 31 25.47 10.00 20.24
CA ILE A 31 24.28 10.71 19.74
C ILE A 31 24.05 10.45 18.25
N SER A 32 25.10 10.54 17.44
CA SER A 32 25.01 10.30 15.99
C SER A 32 24.62 8.87 15.66
N GLY A 33 25.05 7.90 16.47
CA GLY A 33 24.64 6.50 16.35
C GLY A 33 23.16 6.30 16.67
N ALA A 34 22.68 6.92 17.75
CA ALA A 34 21.27 6.86 18.14
C ALA A 34 20.34 7.49 17.10
N LEU A 35 20.71 8.64 16.53
CA LEU A 35 19.93 9.31 15.48
C LEU A 35 19.81 8.45 14.22
N ARG A 36 20.92 7.86 13.76
CA ARG A 36 20.89 6.94 12.59
C ARG A 36 20.04 5.70 12.82
N ALA A 37 20.09 5.14 14.02
CA ALA A 37 19.23 4.01 14.39
C ALA A 37 17.75 4.41 14.38
N GLN A 38 17.42 5.60 14.86
CA GLN A 38 16.05 6.13 14.86
C GLN A 38 15.52 6.36 13.43
N GLU A 39 16.35 6.89 12.51
CA GLU A 39 15.96 7.08 11.10
C GLU A 39 15.61 5.74 10.45
N GLY A 40 16.41 4.70 10.64
CA GLY A 40 16.13 3.35 10.09
C GLY A 40 14.84 2.73 10.62
N VAL A 41 14.55 2.94 11.92
CA VAL A 41 13.27 2.48 12.52
C VAL A 41 12.09 3.24 11.91
N THR A 42 12.19 4.56 11.76
CA THR A 42 11.12 5.39 11.20
C THR A 42 10.79 5.01 9.76
N GLU A 43 11.81 4.77 8.92
CA GLU A 43 11.62 4.32 7.54
C GLU A 43 10.90 2.96 7.48
N THR A 44 11.37 2.01 8.28
CA THR A 44 10.76 0.68 8.36
C THR A 44 9.30 0.75 8.80
N GLN A 45 8.99 1.56 9.81
CA GLN A 45 7.63 1.78 10.29
C GLN A 45 6.73 2.41 9.21
N ALA A 46 7.24 3.41 8.47
CA ALA A 46 6.50 4.04 7.38
C ALA A 46 6.15 3.04 6.28
N ARG A 47 7.09 2.18 5.89
CA ARG A 47 6.88 1.11 4.90
C ARG A 47 5.84 0.08 5.38
N TRP A 48 5.91 -0.35 6.65
CA TRP A 48 4.91 -1.24 7.26
C TRP A 48 3.51 -0.62 7.25
N THR A 49 3.41 0.63 7.64
CA THR A 49 2.14 1.37 7.66
C THR A 49 1.55 1.49 6.25
N ALA A 50 2.38 1.78 5.25
CA ALA A 50 1.95 1.83 3.85
C ALA A 50 1.42 0.47 3.38
N LEU A 51 2.11 -0.63 3.71
CA LEU A 51 1.67 -1.98 3.38
C LEU A 51 0.34 -2.33 4.03
N GLN A 52 0.19 -2.05 5.33
CA GLN A 52 -1.06 -2.30 6.06
C GLN A 52 -2.23 -1.50 5.47
N ARG A 53 -2.02 -0.23 5.13
CA ARG A 53 -3.04 0.60 4.48
C ARG A 53 -3.43 0.07 3.11
N ALA A 54 -2.45 -0.35 2.29
CA ALA A 54 -2.70 -0.93 0.97
C ALA A 54 -3.52 -2.23 1.08
N GLN A 55 -3.17 -3.11 2.04
CA GLN A 55 -3.90 -4.34 2.31
C GLN A 55 -5.34 -4.07 2.79
N ALA A 56 -5.51 -3.15 3.74
CA ALA A 56 -6.84 -2.81 4.27
C ALA A 56 -7.75 -2.22 3.18
N LEU A 57 -7.19 -1.34 2.35
CA LEU A 57 -7.90 -0.74 1.24
C LEU A 57 -8.32 -1.78 0.21
N PHE A 58 -7.40 -2.66 -0.19
CA PHE A 58 -7.67 -3.75 -1.12
C PHE A 58 -8.68 -4.76 -0.54
N ALA A 59 -8.53 -5.16 0.72
CA ALA A 59 -9.47 -6.05 1.41
C ALA A 59 -10.88 -5.46 1.42
N ARG A 60 -11.03 -4.17 1.74
CA ARG A 60 -12.32 -3.47 1.70
C ARG A 60 -12.95 -3.53 0.32
N ASP A 61 -12.18 -3.24 -0.74
CA ASP A 61 -12.71 -3.24 -2.10
C ASP A 61 -13.15 -4.64 -2.55
N ILE A 62 -12.42 -5.68 -2.14
CA ILE A 62 -12.73 -7.07 -2.50
C ILE A 62 -13.88 -7.65 -1.69
N THR A 63 -13.98 -7.35 -0.40
CA THR A 63 -15.05 -7.90 0.45
C THR A 63 -16.41 -7.24 0.23
N GLN A 64 -16.43 -6.08 -0.44
CA GLN A 64 -17.64 -5.36 -0.80
C GLN A 64 -18.01 -5.50 -2.28
N LEU A 65 -17.50 -6.53 -2.97
CA LEU A 65 -17.84 -6.80 -4.36
C LEU A 65 -19.35 -6.82 -4.57
N ALA A 66 -19.79 -6.18 -5.67
CA ALA A 66 -21.18 -6.15 -6.07
C ALA A 66 -21.32 -6.78 -7.48
N PRO A 67 -22.29 -7.70 -7.72
CA PRO A 67 -22.51 -8.34 -9.00
C PRO A 67 -23.22 -7.39 -9.99
N ARG A 68 -22.68 -6.20 -10.16
CA ARG A 68 -23.23 -5.14 -11.01
C ARG A 68 -22.37 -4.91 -12.24
N PRO A 69 -22.74 -5.41 -13.43
CA PRO A 69 -22.08 -5.07 -14.68
C PRO A 69 -22.15 -3.57 -14.97
N VAL A 70 -21.14 -3.08 -15.67
CA VAL A 70 -21.03 -1.67 -16.06
C VAL A 70 -21.02 -1.54 -17.58
N ARG A 71 -21.07 -0.29 -18.09
CA ARG A 71 -20.85 -0.01 -19.50
C ARG A 71 -19.52 0.69 -19.70
N ASP A 72 -18.83 0.32 -20.76
CA ASP A 72 -17.63 1.05 -21.19
C ASP A 72 -18.00 2.31 -22.00
N ALA A 73 -16.98 3.05 -22.45
CA ALA A 73 -17.15 4.28 -23.22
C ALA A 73 -17.85 4.10 -24.58
N ARG A 74 -17.97 2.86 -25.07
CA ARG A 74 -18.69 2.51 -26.30
C ARG A 74 -20.14 2.08 -26.03
N GLY A 75 -20.51 1.96 -24.74
CA GLY A 75 -21.79 1.45 -24.30
C GLY A 75 -21.86 -0.08 -24.16
N ASP A 76 -20.76 -0.78 -24.44
CA ASP A 76 -20.69 -2.23 -24.34
C ASP A 76 -20.72 -2.69 -22.87
N ARG A 77 -21.50 -3.77 -22.62
CA ARG A 77 -21.65 -4.33 -21.27
C ARG A 77 -20.36 -5.05 -20.85
N GLN A 78 -19.78 -4.59 -19.77
CA GLN A 78 -18.59 -5.16 -19.14
C GLN A 78 -18.95 -5.91 -17.86
N PRO A 79 -18.28 -7.03 -17.54
CA PRO A 79 -18.50 -7.75 -16.30
C PRO A 79 -18.30 -6.91 -15.05
N ALA A 80 -18.96 -7.31 -13.95
CA ALA A 80 -18.83 -6.69 -12.63
C ALA A 80 -17.41 -6.75 -12.08
N LEU A 81 -16.66 -7.80 -12.45
CA LEU A 81 -15.25 -7.99 -12.14
C LEU A 81 -14.53 -8.46 -13.40
N VAL A 82 -13.43 -7.77 -13.73
CA VAL A 82 -12.52 -8.13 -14.81
C VAL A 82 -11.09 -8.11 -14.27
N ALA A 83 -10.40 -9.24 -14.39
CA ALA A 83 -8.98 -9.34 -14.07
C ALA A 83 -8.26 -9.98 -15.26
N ARG A 84 -7.38 -9.23 -15.90
CA ARG A 84 -6.59 -9.69 -17.06
C ARG A 84 -5.28 -8.93 -17.14
N SER A 85 -4.21 -9.63 -17.51
CA SER A 85 -2.90 -9.00 -17.79
C SER A 85 -2.40 -8.10 -16.65
N GLY A 86 -2.61 -8.49 -15.39
CA GLY A 86 -2.17 -7.71 -14.23
C GLY A 86 -3.01 -6.46 -13.91
N GLN A 87 -4.11 -6.24 -14.64
CA GLN A 87 -5.09 -5.21 -14.35
C GLN A 87 -6.33 -5.82 -13.71
N LEU A 88 -6.93 -5.11 -12.78
CA LEU A 88 -8.17 -5.47 -12.12
C LEU A 88 -9.14 -4.31 -12.20
N SER A 89 -10.36 -4.58 -12.67
CA SER A 89 -11.49 -3.66 -12.60
C SER A 89 -12.64 -4.37 -11.89
N LEU A 90 -13.25 -3.72 -10.91
CA LEU A 90 -14.35 -4.29 -10.15
C LEU A 90 -15.37 -3.22 -9.76
N VAL A 91 -16.58 -3.67 -9.46
CA VAL A 91 -17.61 -2.85 -8.82
C VAL A 91 -17.79 -3.29 -7.38
N ARG A 92 -17.81 -2.34 -6.47
CA ARG A 92 -18.10 -2.59 -5.05
C ARG A 92 -19.17 -1.64 -4.53
N GLY A 93 -19.84 -2.05 -3.46
CA GLY A 93 -20.74 -1.23 -2.66
C GLY A 93 -20.04 -0.41 -1.58
N GLY A 94 -20.85 0.16 -0.70
CA GLY A 94 -20.39 0.79 0.54
C GLY A 94 -19.70 2.14 0.34
N MET A 95 -20.12 2.93 -0.65
CA MET A 95 -19.75 4.35 -0.71
C MET A 95 -20.50 5.11 0.39
N PRO A 96 -19.80 5.79 1.32
CA PRO A 96 -20.45 6.52 2.39
C PRO A 96 -21.45 7.55 1.87
N ASN A 97 -22.68 7.52 2.36
CA ASN A 97 -23.74 8.49 2.05
C ASN A 97 -24.38 9.06 3.33
N PRO A 98 -23.61 9.78 4.16
CA PRO A 98 -24.08 10.21 5.49
C PRO A 98 -25.24 11.20 5.47
N LEU A 99 -25.50 11.80 4.32
CA LEU A 99 -26.61 12.77 4.13
C LEU A 99 -27.80 12.17 3.40
N ASP A 100 -27.77 10.85 3.14
CA ASP A 100 -28.83 10.09 2.46
C ASP A 100 -29.29 10.71 1.13
N PHE A 101 -28.34 11.26 0.36
CA PHE A 101 -28.63 11.75 -0.97
C PHE A 101 -29.12 10.62 -1.90
N PRO A 102 -30.03 10.91 -2.85
CA PRO A 102 -30.51 9.93 -3.82
C PRO A 102 -29.42 9.62 -4.86
N ARG A 103 -28.38 8.87 -4.47
CA ARG A 103 -27.26 8.44 -5.31
C ARG A 103 -26.91 6.97 -5.05
N SER A 104 -26.30 6.35 -6.03
CA SER A 104 -25.75 5.00 -5.88
C SER A 104 -24.63 4.98 -4.80
N ASP A 105 -24.59 3.92 -4.00
CA ASP A 105 -23.50 3.58 -3.10
C ASP A 105 -22.39 2.75 -3.77
N LEU A 106 -22.56 2.45 -5.08
CA LEU A 106 -21.62 1.68 -5.85
C LEU A 106 -20.46 2.54 -6.36
N VAL A 107 -19.27 1.92 -6.42
CA VAL A 107 -18.03 2.53 -6.90
C VAL A 107 -17.34 1.55 -7.85
N ARG A 108 -16.89 2.05 -8.99
CA ARG A 108 -15.99 1.30 -9.87
C ARG A 108 -14.56 1.52 -9.39
N VAL A 109 -13.82 0.43 -9.19
CA VAL A 109 -12.43 0.45 -8.72
C VAL A 109 -11.55 -0.27 -9.72
N ASN A 110 -10.41 0.34 -10.01
CA ASN A 110 -9.40 -0.21 -10.90
C ASN A 110 -8.07 -0.31 -10.16
N TYR A 111 -7.35 -1.42 -10.37
CA TYR A 111 -5.99 -1.63 -9.89
C TYR A 111 -5.07 -1.96 -11.05
N ARG A 112 -3.82 -1.51 -10.95
CA ARG A 112 -2.76 -1.88 -11.87
C ARG A 112 -1.39 -1.83 -11.19
N LEU A 113 -0.44 -2.58 -11.73
CA LEU A 113 0.97 -2.48 -11.36
C LEU A 113 1.73 -1.80 -12.50
N VAL A 114 2.35 -0.65 -12.21
CA VAL A 114 3.17 0.11 -13.18
C VAL A 114 4.42 0.60 -12.46
N ASP A 115 5.59 0.30 -13.02
CA ASP A 115 6.90 0.76 -12.52
C ASP A 115 7.10 0.51 -11.01
N GLY A 116 6.78 -0.69 -10.56
CA GLY A 116 6.91 -1.05 -9.15
C GLY A 116 5.92 -0.37 -8.21
N ARG A 117 4.89 0.27 -8.75
CA ARG A 117 3.84 0.97 -8.01
C ARG A 117 2.50 0.26 -8.20
N TRP A 118 1.95 -0.24 -7.11
CA TRP A 118 0.58 -0.72 -7.07
C TRP A 118 -0.34 0.48 -6.98
N GLN A 119 -1.13 0.70 -8.03
CA GLN A 119 -1.96 1.89 -8.19
C GLN A 119 -3.44 1.52 -8.16
N ARG A 120 -4.25 2.44 -7.66
CA ARG A 120 -5.70 2.33 -7.55
C ARG A 120 -6.36 3.59 -8.08
N ALA A 121 -7.44 3.40 -8.85
CA ALA A 121 -8.38 4.46 -9.20
C ALA A 121 -9.77 4.07 -8.70
N ALA A 122 -10.57 5.04 -8.26
CA ALA A 122 -11.96 4.82 -7.85
C ALA A 122 -12.84 5.90 -8.47
N SER A 123 -13.92 5.48 -9.09
CA SER A 123 -14.92 6.38 -9.68
C SER A 123 -16.31 6.09 -9.10
N PRO A 124 -17.03 7.10 -8.64
CA PRO A 124 -18.42 6.97 -8.24
C PRO A 124 -19.34 6.80 -9.47
N VAL A 125 -18.84 7.10 -10.67
CA VAL A 125 -19.54 6.88 -11.94
C VAL A 125 -19.16 5.48 -12.41
N LEU A 126 -20.18 4.62 -12.57
CA LEU A 126 -19.97 3.22 -12.97
C LEU A 126 -19.72 3.08 -14.45
N ASP A 127 -20.55 3.77 -15.25
CA ASP A 127 -20.51 3.72 -16.70
C ASP A 127 -19.58 4.83 -17.22
N ALA A 128 -18.56 4.44 -17.97
CA ALA A 128 -17.56 5.39 -18.46
C ALA A 128 -18.14 6.23 -19.61
N ALA A 129 -17.95 7.54 -19.55
CA ALA A 129 -18.21 8.40 -20.69
C ALA A 129 -17.04 8.37 -21.68
N PRO A 130 -17.29 8.69 -22.99
CA PRO A 130 -16.20 8.84 -23.95
C PRO A 130 -15.19 9.89 -23.48
N GLY A 131 -13.91 9.48 -23.41
CA GLY A 131 -12.82 10.35 -22.94
C GLY A 131 -12.54 10.27 -21.44
N ASP A 132 -13.36 9.60 -20.64
CA ASP A 132 -13.07 9.36 -19.22
C ASP A 132 -11.85 8.43 -19.06
N ALA A 133 -10.85 8.93 -18.37
CA ALA A 133 -9.70 8.13 -17.94
C ALA A 133 -9.67 8.03 -16.42
N PRO A 134 -9.49 6.83 -15.85
CA PRO A 134 -9.40 6.69 -14.39
C PRO A 134 -8.13 7.37 -13.86
N GLU A 135 -8.31 8.20 -12.82
CA GLU A 135 -7.21 8.85 -12.11
C GLU A 135 -6.59 7.88 -11.10
N PHE A 136 -5.36 7.45 -11.37
CA PHE A 136 -4.65 6.48 -10.55
C PHE A 136 -3.79 7.14 -9.48
N ALA A 137 -4.02 6.75 -8.22
CA ALA A 137 -3.15 7.07 -7.09
C ALA A 137 -2.29 5.86 -6.71
N THR A 138 -1.04 6.10 -6.33
CA THR A 138 -0.15 5.04 -5.82
C THR A 138 -0.56 4.68 -4.39
N VAL A 139 -0.86 3.41 -4.15
CA VAL A 139 -1.24 2.87 -2.83
C VAL A 139 -0.12 2.07 -2.16
N LEU A 140 0.81 1.52 -2.97
CA LEU A 140 1.98 0.81 -2.47
C LEU A 140 3.13 0.95 -3.48
N THR A 141 4.35 1.17 -2.98
CA THR A 141 5.59 1.20 -3.76
C THR A 141 6.44 -0.04 -3.49
N GLY A 142 7.43 -0.29 -4.34
CA GLY A 142 8.35 -1.42 -4.17
C GLY A 142 7.72 -2.78 -4.46
N VAL A 143 6.66 -2.84 -5.26
CA VAL A 143 6.00 -4.08 -5.70
C VAL A 143 6.61 -4.50 -7.03
N SER A 144 7.44 -5.54 -7.03
CA SER A 144 8.03 -6.07 -8.26
C SER A 144 7.05 -6.93 -9.05
N ARG A 145 6.13 -7.61 -8.34
CA ARG A 145 5.10 -8.45 -8.94
C ARG A 145 3.83 -8.45 -8.10
N ALA A 146 2.67 -8.47 -8.77
CA ALA A 146 1.37 -8.68 -8.15
C ALA A 146 0.63 -9.78 -8.95
N GLU A 147 0.36 -10.90 -8.31
CA GLU A 147 -0.35 -12.03 -8.90
C GLU A 147 -1.70 -12.19 -8.20
N LEU A 148 -2.77 -12.24 -9.01
CA LEU A 148 -4.14 -12.43 -8.56
C LEU A 148 -4.64 -13.78 -9.08
N LEU A 149 -5.15 -14.61 -8.20
CA LEU A 149 -5.77 -15.89 -8.57
C LEU A 149 -7.18 -15.95 -7.99
N TRP A 150 -8.13 -16.31 -8.83
CA TRP A 150 -9.56 -16.30 -8.58
C TRP A 150 -10.09 -17.74 -8.51
N LEU A 151 -10.83 -18.07 -7.45
CA LEU A 151 -11.44 -19.38 -7.29
C LEU A 151 -12.81 -19.39 -7.98
N ASP A 152 -12.96 -20.26 -8.98
CA ASP A 152 -14.27 -20.47 -9.64
C ASP A 152 -15.18 -21.41 -8.84
N ASP A 153 -16.43 -21.57 -9.32
CA ASP A 153 -17.44 -22.42 -8.68
C ASP A 153 -17.07 -23.93 -8.73
N GLU A 154 -16.23 -24.32 -9.70
CA GLU A 154 -15.72 -25.70 -9.78
C GLU A 154 -14.48 -25.94 -8.90
N GLY A 155 -14.07 -24.96 -8.10
CA GLY A 155 -12.91 -25.08 -7.19
C GLY A 155 -11.56 -24.92 -7.88
N ARG A 156 -11.50 -24.35 -9.07
CA ARG A 156 -10.25 -24.13 -9.81
C ARG A 156 -9.74 -22.71 -9.63
N TRP A 157 -8.45 -22.55 -9.42
CA TRP A 157 -7.78 -21.25 -9.37
C TRP A 157 -7.43 -20.77 -10.78
N ARG A 158 -7.88 -19.55 -11.14
CA ARG A 158 -7.69 -18.91 -12.45
C ARG A 158 -6.91 -17.61 -12.32
N GLY A 159 -6.02 -17.34 -13.27
CA GLY A 159 -5.28 -16.05 -13.35
C GLY A 159 -6.15 -14.92 -13.90
N ASP A 160 -7.08 -15.26 -14.81
CA ASP A 160 -7.99 -14.31 -15.44
C ASP A 160 -9.41 -14.50 -14.94
N TRP A 161 -10.18 -13.40 -14.90
CA TRP A 161 -11.59 -13.37 -14.57
C TRP A 161 -12.36 -12.43 -15.51
N PRO A 162 -13.61 -12.70 -15.93
CA PRO A 162 -14.34 -13.94 -15.70
C PRO A 162 -13.85 -15.07 -16.62
N PRO A 163 -14.16 -16.34 -16.27
CA PRO A 163 -13.91 -17.47 -17.17
C PRO A 163 -14.79 -17.37 -18.44
N PRO A 164 -14.36 -17.99 -19.57
CA PRO A 164 -15.13 -17.99 -20.79
C PRO A 164 -16.55 -18.52 -20.57
N GLY A 165 -17.55 -17.79 -21.09
CA GLY A 165 -18.96 -18.17 -20.97
C GLY A 165 -19.65 -17.82 -19.66
N ALA A 166 -18.91 -17.28 -18.67
CA ALA A 166 -19.52 -16.84 -17.42
C ALA A 166 -20.44 -15.62 -17.66
N PRO A 167 -21.54 -15.49 -16.91
CA PRO A 167 -22.40 -14.32 -16.97
C PRO A 167 -21.66 -13.06 -16.48
N PRO A 168 -22.05 -11.87 -16.95
CA PRO A 168 -21.36 -10.64 -16.59
C PRO A 168 -21.49 -10.25 -15.12
N GLU A 169 -22.41 -10.85 -14.38
CA GLU A 169 -22.60 -10.74 -12.94
C GLU A 169 -21.73 -11.71 -12.13
N ALA A 170 -21.03 -12.66 -12.78
CA ALA A 170 -20.27 -13.70 -12.09
C ALA A 170 -19.19 -13.11 -11.20
N LEU A 171 -19.17 -13.58 -9.94
CA LEU A 171 -18.15 -13.26 -8.96
C LEU A 171 -17.41 -14.56 -8.58
N PRO A 172 -16.12 -14.48 -8.27
CA PRO A 172 -15.36 -15.62 -7.76
C PRO A 172 -15.70 -15.91 -6.30
N ARG A 173 -15.51 -17.16 -5.87
CA ARG A 173 -15.72 -17.59 -4.48
C ARG A 173 -14.61 -17.14 -3.52
N ALA A 174 -13.41 -16.96 -4.06
CA ALA A 174 -12.24 -16.53 -3.27
C ALA A 174 -11.21 -15.86 -4.17
N LEU A 175 -10.37 -15.06 -3.55
CA LEU A 175 -9.19 -14.44 -4.16
C LEU A 175 -7.95 -14.82 -3.38
N ARG A 176 -6.87 -15.09 -4.10
CA ARG A 176 -5.51 -15.13 -3.59
C ARG A 176 -4.69 -14.04 -4.27
N LEU A 177 -4.15 -13.13 -3.47
CA LEU A 177 -3.22 -12.10 -3.91
C LEU A 177 -1.83 -12.43 -3.37
N ARG A 178 -0.83 -12.38 -4.25
CA ARG A 178 0.58 -12.50 -3.91
C ARG A 178 1.30 -11.26 -4.41
N TRP A 179 1.95 -10.55 -3.50
CA TRP A 179 2.86 -9.46 -3.81
C TRP A 179 4.30 -9.92 -3.59
N GLU A 180 5.18 -9.64 -4.53
CA GLU A 180 6.63 -9.67 -4.35
C GLU A 180 7.10 -8.26 -4.03
N LEU A 181 7.67 -8.07 -2.84
CA LEU A 181 8.03 -6.76 -2.30
C LEU A 181 9.54 -6.63 -2.21
N ALA A 182 10.09 -5.56 -2.76
CA ALA A 182 11.53 -5.28 -2.73
C ALA A 182 12.04 -5.19 -1.28
N GLY A 183 13.02 -6.07 -0.95
CA GLY A 183 13.61 -6.15 0.38
C GLY A 183 12.77 -6.86 1.46
N TRP A 184 11.56 -7.32 1.13
CA TRP A 184 10.66 -7.99 2.10
C TRP A 184 10.20 -9.38 1.65
N GLY A 185 10.49 -9.75 0.40
CA GLY A 185 10.09 -11.04 -0.16
C GLY A 185 8.62 -11.09 -0.57
N THR A 186 8.01 -12.26 -0.42
CA THR A 186 6.65 -12.53 -0.90
C THR A 186 5.64 -12.44 0.24
N LEU A 187 4.59 -11.68 0.01
CA LEU A 187 3.41 -11.61 0.87
C LEU A 187 2.21 -12.22 0.15
N GLU A 188 1.57 -13.20 0.76
CA GLU A 188 0.34 -13.81 0.25
C GLU A 188 -0.84 -13.55 1.19
N ARG A 189 -2.00 -13.24 0.62
CA ARG A 189 -3.28 -13.08 1.32
C ARG A 189 -4.39 -13.76 0.54
N ARG A 190 -5.38 -14.27 1.28
CA ARG A 190 -6.57 -14.92 0.73
C ARG A 190 -7.82 -14.33 1.36
N TRP A 191 -8.84 -14.14 0.54
CA TRP A 191 -10.16 -13.67 0.98
C TRP A 191 -11.22 -14.61 0.40
N VAL A 192 -12.17 -14.98 1.23
CA VAL A 192 -13.44 -15.54 0.77
C VAL A 192 -14.30 -14.36 0.35
N LEU A 193 -14.97 -14.49 -0.77
CA LEU A 193 -15.77 -13.42 -1.36
C LEU A 193 -17.26 -13.65 -1.12
N PRO A 194 -18.10 -12.60 -1.15
CA PRO A 194 -19.54 -12.70 -0.89
C PRO A 194 -20.29 -13.51 -1.94
#